data_b8b1ad064b36b004b0b09c23cdd7e99c
#
_entry.id   b8b1ad064b36b004b0b09c23cdd7e99c
#
_cell.length_a   1.000
_cell.length_b   1.000
_cell.length_c   1.000
_cell.angle_alpha   90.00
_cell.angle_beta   90.00
_cell.angle_gamma   90.00
#
_symmetry.space_group_name_H-M   'P 1'
#
loop_
_entity.id
_entity.type
_entity.pdbx_description
1 polymer ?
#
loop_
_entity_poly.entity_id
_entity_poly.type
_entity_poly.pdbx_seq_one_letter_code
_entity_poly.pdbx_strand_id
1 'polypeptide(L)'
;MPPILRQFGLVSLSWLAACGDASQAPDFATVIAPIVQNHCTGCHSSGGLAPFALRTYGDVFAHRQSIAQATSERTMPPWHAQAGHRQYLHDPSLSSQQIESLARWAATARAQDMPADTALSAPDTARLPGVDLVLRMPAPYAPSGDHDDYRCFVLDWPQQTTTFVTAIDVAPGNRSLVHHAIAYMAYPDGASYAAALDAADPGPGYACFGGPGQISAKPYQYGSLGGWVPGYGPVTFPPGTGIRVEPGAKIVLQVHYNLESGSGTDQTTVELALADAVQREGFYIAWLNGYWTLPEYMPIPAHTWTKHEFVASPFPYFEWFANVPVDSRRTFLIHSAIVHMHARGVTGEVFVKPEASVEESMLLRITRWDYHWQREYQFVQPVTFGVDDKLGVRCHWDNTEANQPVRDGVRQRPRDLAWGEGTDDEMCVAFMYTTAL
;
A
#
# COMPACT_ATOMS: atom_id res chain seq x y z
N MET A 1 66.77 10.27 -53.24
CA MET A 1 65.48 10.64 -52.68
C MET A 1 65.38 10.02 -51.25
N PRO A 2 65.43 10.83 -50.22
CA PRO A 2 65.38 10.34 -48.84
C PRO A 2 63.91 10.17 -48.35
N PRO A 3 63.61 9.26 -47.39
CA PRO A 3 62.29 9.04 -46.87
C PRO A 3 61.91 10.05 -45.79
N ILE A 4 60.67 10.48 -45.86
CA ILE A 4 60.00 11.40 -44.91
C ILE A 4 59.64 10.67 -43.64
N LEU A 5 60.25 11.01 -42.50
CA LEU A 5 59.83 10.62 -41.19
C LEU A 5 58.52 11.37 -40.81
N ARG A 6 57.43 10.67 -40.60
CA ARG A 6 56.22 11.19 -39.92
C ARG A 6 56.37 11.03 -38.41
N GLN A 7 56.47 12.13 -37.70
CA GLN A 7 56.31 12.17 -36.24
C GLN A 7 54.86 12.00 -35.86
N PHE A 8 54.54 10.93 -35.14
CA PHE A 8 53.26 10.79 -34.41
C PHE A 8 53.42 11.46 -33.05
N GLY A 9 52.68 12.57 -32.84
CA GLY A 9 52.54 13.19 -31.55
C GLY A 9 51.55 12.38 -30.70
N LEU A 10 52.03 11.84 -29.57
CA LEU A 10 51.16 11.29 -28.54
C LEU A 10 50.46 12.43 -27.79
N VAL A 11 49.15 12.55 -27.97
CA VAL A 11 48.29 13.35 -27.10
C VAL A 11 47.93 12.51 -25.88
N SER A 12 48.58 12.78 -24.77
CA SER A 12 48.19 12.21 -23.48
C SER A 12 46.93 12.90 -22.96
N LEU A 13 45.76 12.26 -23.07
CA LEU A 13 44.55 12.66 -22.37
C LEU A 13 44.75 12.36 -20.88
N SER A 14 45.01 13.37 -20.09
CA SER A 14 44.96 13.29 -18.63
C SER A 14 43.51 13.25 -18.20
N TRP A 15 43.00 12.07 -17.80
CA TRP A 15 41.75 11.92 -17.06
C TRP A 15 41.97 12.46 -15.65
N LEU A 16 41.54 13.68 -15.40
CA LEU A 16 41.34 14.18 -14.04
C LEU A 16 40.16 13.41 -13.44
N ALA A 17 40.43 12.30 -12.80
CA ALA A 17 39.48 11.69 -11.87
C ALA A 17 39.30 12.70 -10.74
N ALA A 18 38.15 13.35 -10.68
CA ALA A 18 37.69 14.10 -9.52
C ALA A 18 37.41 13.08 -8.39
N CYS A 19 38.47 12.70 -7.66
CA CYS A 19 38.31 12.07 -6.35
C CYS A 19 37.76 13.17 -5.44
N GLY A 20 36.42 13.19 -5.25
CA GLY A 20 35.83 13.94 -4.17
C GLY A 20 36.48 13.49 -2.87
N ASP A 21 36.93 14.45 -2.08
CA ASP A 21 37.63 14.22 -0.81
C ASP A 21 36.71 13.43 0.14
N ALA A 22 36.98 12.13 0.27
CA ALA A 22 36.18 11.22 1.11
C ALA A 22 36.28 11.54 2.62
N SER A 23 37.08 12.56 2.98
CA SER A 23 37.33 12.96 4.37
C SER A 23 36.36 14.03 4.89
N GLN A 24 35.68 14.76 4.02
CA GLN A 24 34.78 15.84 4.46
C GLN A 24 33.39 15.31 4.82
N ALA A 25 32.87 15.75 5.98
CA ALA A 25 31.49 15.44 6.40
C ALA A 25 30.48 15.96 5.36
N PRO A 26 29.41 15.21 5.04
CA PRO A 26 28.37 15.69 4.17
C PRO A 26 27.75 16.98 4.72
N ASP A 27 27.62 18.00 3.85
CA ASP A 27 26.98 19.26 4.22
C ASP A 27 25.47 19.05 4.42
N PHE A 28 24.91 19.62 5.48
CA PHE A 28 23.51 19.44 5.80
C PHE A 28 22.61 20.06 4.73
N ALA A 29 22.84 21.30 4.33
CA ALA A 29 21.91 22.02 3.47
C ALA A 29 21.86 21.44 2.05
N THR A 30 23.00 21.00 1.53
CA THR A 30 23.12 20.57 0.13
C THR A 30 23.00 19.05 -0.06
N VAL A 31 23.22 18.25 0.98
CA VAL A 31 23.20 16.78 0.90
C VAL A 31 22.12 16.17 1.81
N ILE A 32 22.13 16.50 3.08
CA ILE A 32 21.26 15.81 4.06
C ILE A 32 19.83 16.32 4.01
N ALA A 33 19.62 17.64 3.99
CA ALA A 33 18.29 18.23 3.96
C ALA A 33 17.46 17.75 2.75
N PRO A 34 18.00 17.71 1.51
CA PRO A 34 17.26 17.13 0.38
C PRO A 34 16.88 15.66 0.57
N ILE A 35 17.74 14.82 1.19
CA ILE A 35 17.41 13.43 1.48
C ILE A 35 16.24 13.36 2.48
N VAL A 36 16.34 14.10 3.58
CA VAL A 36 15.30 14.12 4.62
C VAL A 36 13.98 14.67 4.08
N GLN A 37 14.03 15.77 3.31
CA GLN A 37 12.86 16.39 2.69
C GLN A 37 12.12 15.43 1.77
N ASN A 38 12.84 14.72 0.89
CA ASN A 38 12.23 13.87 -0.12
C ASN A 38 11.77 12.52 0.40
N HIS A 39 12.41 11.98 1.45
CA HIS A 39 12.19 10.60 1.89
C HIS A 39 11.62 10.46 3.32
N CYS A 40 11.63 11.53 4.14
CA CYS A 40 11.26 11.42 5.56
C CYS A 40 10.09 12.33 5.95
N THR A 41 10.10 13.62 5.54
CA THR A 41 9.17 14.64 6.04
C THR A 41 7.72 14.40 5.70
N GLY A 42 7.42 13.57 4.69
CA GLY A 42 6.04 13.19 4.34
C GLY A 42 5.31 12.47 5.48
N CYS A 43 6.01 11.56 6.18
CA CYS A 43 5.49 10.84 7.34
C CYS A 43 5.87 11.54 8.65
N HIS A 44 7.12 12.02 8.75
CA HIS A 44 7.65 12.76 9.90
C HIS A 44 7.26 14.25 9.85
N SER A 45 5.97 14.52 9.77
CA SER A 45 5.36 15.86 9.80
C SER A 45 4.61 16.11 11.12
N SER A 46 4.32 17.37 11.43
CA SER A 46 3.50 17.70 12.62
C SER A 46 2.10 17.08 12.46
N GLY A 47 1.69 16.23 13.40
CA GLY A 47 0.43 15.49 13.32
C GLY A 47 0.44 14.38 12.24
N GLY A 48 1.61 14.01 11.71
CA GLY A 48 1.80 12.89 10.82
C GLY A 48 1.79 11.54 11.54
N LEU A 49 2.04 10.47 10.78
CA LEU A 49 2.03 9.09 11.29
C LEU A 49 3.21 8.77 12.20
N ALA A 50 4.36 9.41 11.95
CA ALA A 50 5.57 9.13 12.72
C ALA A 50 5.50 9.73 14.13
N PRO A 51 6.11 9.09 15.14
CA PRO A 51 6.05 9.52 16.53
C PRO A 51 6.74 10.88 16.80
N PHE A 52 7.49 11.40 15.82
CA PHE A 52 8.16 12.70 15.90
C PHE A 52 8.23 13.35 14.51
N ALA A 53 8.32 14.67 14.50
CA ALA A 53 8.46 15.43 13.25
C ALA A 53 9.94 15.67 12.91
N LEU A 54 10.24 15.82 11.61
CA LEU A 54 11.55 16.23 11.08
C LEU A 54 11.39 17.49 10.22
N ARG A 55 11.05 18.61 10.87
CA ARG A 55 10.68 19.88 10.21
C ARG A 55 11.79 20.91 10.23
N THR A 56 12.79 20.73 11.07
CA THR A 56 13.87 21.67 11.26
C THR A 56 15.21 20.95 11.35
N TYR A 57 16.32 21.71 11.20
CA TYR A 57 17.66 21.18 11.48
C TYR A 57 17.74 20.57 12.88
N GLY A 58 17.17 21.27 13.88
CA GLY A 58 17.17 20.81 15.27
C GLY A 58 16.49 19.46 15.44
N ASP A 59 15.36 19.23 14.76
CA ASP A 59 14.67 17.94 14.79
C ASP A 59 15.55 16.83 14.20
N VAL A 60 16.12 17.06 13.02
CA VAL A 60 16.97 16.07 12.35
C VAL A 60 18.24 15.80 13.16
N PHE A 61 18.84 16.85 13.73
CA PHE A 61 20.00 16.71 14.59
C PHE A 61 19.71 15.91 15.85
N ALA A 62 18.57 16.17 16.51
CA ALA A 62 18.15 15.44 17.72
C ALA A 62 17.99 13.93 17.44
N HIS A 63 17.45 13.57 16.27
CA HIS A 63 17.20 12.19 15.87
C HIS A 63 18.27 11.55 14.98
N ARG A 64 19.42 12.23 14.75
CA ARG A 64 20.44 11.81 13.78
C ARG A 64 20.94 10.38 13.93
N GLN A 65 21.11 9.90 15.16
CA GLN A 65 21.60 8.54 15.39
C GLN A 65 20.53 7.50 15.06
N SER A 66 19.26 7.75 15.43
CA SER A 66 18.15 6.88 15.09
C SER A 66 17.90 6.87 13.57
N ILE A 67 18.05 8.02 12.89
CA ILE A 67 17.97 8.12 11.42
C ILE A 67 19.06 7.26 10.79
N ALA A 68 20.33 7.41 11.22
CA ALA A 68 21.44 6.63 10.68
C ALA A 68 21.26 5.13 10.91
N GLN A 69 20.81 4.71 12.09
CA GLN A 69 20.53 3.31 12.40
C GLN A 69 19.37 2.79 11.51
N ALA A 70 18.22 3.42 11.55
CA ALA A 70 17.03 2.95 10.86
C ALA A 70 17.23 2.88 9.32
N THR A 71 17.99 3.83 8.75
CA THR A 71 18.32 3.80 7.32
C THR A 71 19.35 2.73 6.97
N SER A 72 20.34 2.48 7.83
CA SER A 72 21.33 1.41 7.63
C SER A 72 20.69 0.02 7.71
N GLU A 73 19.72 -0.17 8.60
CA GLU A 73 18.91 -1.38 8.75
C GLU A 73 17.82 -1.50 7.68
N ARG A 74 17.64 -0.45 6.85
CA ARG A 74 16.58 -0.35 5.85
C ARG A 74 15.18 -0.54 6.43
N THR A 75 14.96 -0.09 7.67
CA THR A 75 13.65 0.00 8.30
C THR A 75 12.96 1.32 7.97
N MET A 76 13.74 2.35 7.61
CA MET A 76 13.25 3.64 7.13
C MET A 76 13.98 4.07 5.85
N PRO A 77 13.25 4.67 4.87
CA PRO A 77 11.78 4.69 4.74
C PRO A 77 11.20 3.27 4.69
N PRO A 78 9.97 3.02 5.18
CA PRO A 78 9.36 1.70 5.15
C PRO A 78 9.00 1.31 3.71
N TRP A 79 9.77 0.37 3.18
CA TRP A 79 9.58 -0.18 1.85
C TRP A 79 9.93 -1.67 1.87
N HIS A 80 8.92 -2.51 1.74
CA HIS A 80 9.07 -3.94 1.98
C HIS A 80 9.14 -4.78 0.70
N ALA A 81 8.84 -4.20 -0.47
CA ALA A 81 9.01 -4.90 -1.74
C ALA A 81 10.48 -5.24 -1.99
N GLN A 82 10.76 -6.51 -2.21
CA GLN A 82 12.12 -6.97 -2.51
C GLN A 82 12.59 -6.39 -3.85
N ALA A 83 13.77 -5.80 -3.84
CA ALA A 83 14.41 -5.30 -5.06
C ALA A 83 14.82 -6.44 -6.00
N GLY A 84 14.97 -6.13 -7.30
CA GLY A 84 15.52 -7.04 -8.31
C GLY A 84 14.47 -7.86 -9.06
N HIS A 85 13.21 -7.89 -8.64
CA HIS A 85 12.13 -8.58 -9.37
C HIS A 85 11.39 -7.63 -10.30
N ARG A 86 11.04 -6.45 -9.80
CA ARG A 86 10.25 -5.46 -10.53
C ARG A 86 10.59 -4.05 -10.10
N GLN A 87 10.32 -3.08 -10.97
CA GLN A 87 10.39 -1.66 -10.64
C GLN A 87 8.99 -1.16 -10.27
N TYR A 88 8.91 -0.43 -9.18
CA TYR A 88 7.67 0.15 -8.68
C TYR A 88 7.72 1.67 -8.77
N LEU A 89 6.54 2.27 -8.98
CA LEU A 89 6.39 3.71 -8.90
C LEU A 89 6.51 4.17 -7.44
N HIS A 90 6.97 5.39 -7.24
CA HIS A 90 7.06 6.02 -5.93
C HIS A 90 7.84 5.21 -4.88
N ASP A 91 8.88 4.49 -5.32
CA ASP A 91 9.81 3.80 -4.41
C ASP A 91 10.60 4.82 -3.58
N PRO A 92 10.37 4.92 -2.25
CA PRO A 92 11.07 5.85 -1.37
C PRO A 92 12.42 5.33 -0.90
N SER A 93 12.86 4.17 -1.36
CA SER A 93 14.11 3.55 -0.89
C SER A 93 15.31 4.46 -1.09
N LEU A 94 16.20 4.46 -0.10
CA LEU A 94 17.44 5.19 -0.18
C LEU A 94 18.51 4.38 -0.93
N SER A 95 19.29 5.06 -1.75
CA SER A 95 20.51 4.50 -2.34
C SER A 95 21.56 4.25 -1.24
N SER A 96 22.50 3.35 -1.51
CA SER A 96 23.60 3.08 -0.57
C SER A 96 24.43 4.35 -0.28
N GLN A 97 24.59 5.25 -1.26
CA GLN A 97 25.27 6.52 -1.09
C GLN A 97 24.51 7.49 -0.17
N GLN A 98 23.17 7.54 -0.27
CA GLN A 98 22.35 8.37 0.64
C GLN A 98 22.42 7.85 2.06
N ILE A 99 22.34 6.52 2.26
CA ILE A 99 22.50 5.87 3.57
C ILE A 99 23.87 6.18 4.18
N GLU A 100 24.95 6.03 3.40
CA GLU A 100 26.30 6.37 3.86
C GLU A 100 26.42 7.86 4.21
N SER A 101 25.82 8.74 3.40
CA SER A 101 25.85 10.18 3.70
C SER A 101 25.15 10.51 5.01
N LEU A 102 23.99 9.91 5.28
CA LEU A 102 23.26 10.07 6.54
C LEU A 102 24.11 9.56 7.72
N ALA A 103 24.72 8.39 7.60
CA ALA A 103 25.55 7.80 8.65
C ALA A 103 26.78 8.66 8.96
N ARG A 104 27.50 9.12 7.93
CA ARG A 104 28.66 10.00 8.07
C ARG A 104 28.30 11.34 8.70
N TRP A 105 27.22 11.95 8.25
CA TRP A 105 26.72 13.19 8.83
C TRP A 105 26.32 13.00 10.29
N ALA A 106 25.58 11.95 10.63
CA ALA A 106 25.16 11.69 12.00
C ALA A 106 26.32 11.53 12.98
N ALA A 107 27.44 10.97 12.51
CA ALA A 107 28.66 10.77 13.31
C ALA A 107 29.44 12.07 13.57
N THR A 108 29.31 13.07 12.69
CA THR A 108 30.16 14.28 12.70
C THR A 108 29.42 15.59 12.96
N ALA A 109 28.09 15.60 12.80
CA ALA A 109 27.24 16.78 12.97
C ALA A 109 27.31 17.38 14.38
N ARG A 110 27.25 18.71 14.46
CA ARG A 110 27.23 19.48 15.72
C ARG A 110 26.00 20.39 15.74
N ALA A 111 25.48 20.65 16.93
CA ALA A 111 24.30 21.48 17.11
C ALA A 111 24.47 22.92 16.55
N GLN A 112 25.69 23.42 16.53
CA GLN A 112 26.02 24.77 16.02
C GLN A 112 26.30 24.85 14.51
N ASP A 113 26.26 23.73 13.78
CA ASP A 113 26.55 23.73 12.34
C ASP A 113 25.48 24.53 11.57
N MET A 114 24.28 24.65 12.14
CA MET A 114 23.17 25.42 11.58
C MET A 114 22.21 25.88 12.71
N PRO A 115 21.46 26.99 12.55
CA PRO A 115 20.40 27.37 13.47
C PRO A 115 19.35 26.25 13.63
N ALA A 116 18.97 25.94 14.85
CA ALA A 116 18.10 24.81 15.16
C ALA A 116 16.70 24.96 14.52
N ASP A 117 16.23 26.18 14.31
CA ASP A 117 14.95 26.54 13.69
C ASP A 117 14.99 26.60 12.16
N THR A 118 16.15 26.32 11.54
CA THR A 118 16.26 26.24 10.09
C THR A 118 15.26 25.23 9.55
N ALA A 119 14.24 25.71 8.84
CA ALA A 119 13.13 24.90 8.38
C ALA A 119 13.53 23.97 7.20
N LEU A 120 13.04 22.76 7.22
CA LEU A 120 13.00 21.88 6.07
C LEU A 120 11.65 22.02 5.37
N SER A 121 11.68 22.24 4.05
CA SER A 121 10.46 22.20 3.24
C SER A 121 9.93 20.76 3.27
N ALA A 122 8.69 20.55 3.68
CA ALA A 122 8.04 19.27 3.40
C ALA A 122 7.79 19.21 1.89
N PRO A 123 7.93 18.04 1.25
CA PRO A 123 7.34 17.87 -0.07
C PRO A 123 5.85 18.20 0.07
N ASP A 124 5.27 18.82 -0.95
CA ASP A 124 3.81 18.91 -1.01
C ASP A 124 3.29 17.50 -0.79
N THR A 125 2.56 17.31 0.31
CA THR A 125 1.90 16.02 0.56
C THR A 125 1.04 15.79 -0.65
N ALA A 126 1.35 14.74 -1.41
CA ALA A 126 0.67 14.44 -2.64
C ALA A 126 -0.84 14.54 -2.39
N ARG A 127 -1.47 15.55 -2.93
CA ARG A 127 -2.92 15.67 -2.98
C ARG A 127 -3.37 15.08 -4.29
N LEU A 128 -4.58 14.60 -4.29
CA LEU A 128 -5.20 14.14 -5.53
C LEU A 128 -5.18 15.31 -6.56
N PRO A 129 -4.54 15.17 -7.72
CA PRO A 129 -4.58 16.21 -8.75
C PRO A 129 -6.00 16.24 -9.33
N GLY A 130 -6.73 17.34 -9.09
CA GLY A 130 -8.07 17.54 -9.62
C GLY A 130 -9.12 16.66 -8.90
N VAL A 131 -9.70 17.19 -7.83
CA VAL A 131 -10.82 16.54 -7.13
C VAL A 131 -12.12 16.99 -7.78
N ASP A 132 -12.84 16.04 -8.38
CA ASP A 132 -14.14 16.28 -9.01
C ASP A 132 -15.32 15.97 -8.08
N LEU A 133 -15.11 15.03 -7.14
CA LEU A 133 -16.14 14.60 -6.20
C LEU A 133 -15.54 14.32 -4.82
N VAL A 134 -16.19 14.86 -3.78
CA VAL A 134 -15.89 14.56 -2.38
C VAL A 134 -17.10 13.91 -1.73
N LEU A 135 -16.91 12.68 -1.27
CA LEU A 135 -17.89 11.95 -0.48
C LEU A 135 -17.43 11.97 0.99
N ARG A 136 -18.34 12.17 1.91
CA ARG A 136 -18.04 12.29 3.34
C ARG A 136 -18.96 11.39 4.14
N MET A 137 -18.44 10.79 5.20
CA MET A 137 -19.26 10.10 6.21
C MET A 137 -20.41 11.01 6.65
N PRO A 138 -21.65 10.48 6.75
CA PRO A 138 -22.84 11.30 7.01
C PRO A 138 -22.80 12.04 8.35
N ALA A 139 -22.08 11.51 9.32
CA ALA A 139 -21.87 12.12 10.63
C ALA A 139 -20.52 11.67 11.22
N PRO A 140 -19.94 12.44 12.17
CA PRO A 140 -18.82 11.95 12.97
C PRO A 140 -19.21 10.69 13.73
N TYR A 141 -18.30 9.71 13.76
CA TYR A 141 -18.48 8.46 14.47
C TYR A 141 -17.46 8.32 15.60
N ALA A 142 -17.91 7.91 16.78
CA ALA A 142 -17.09 7.55 17.91
C ALA A 142 -17.07 6.03 18.02
N PRO A 143 -15.99 5.35 17.60
CA PRO A 143 -15.95 3.89 17.66
C PRO A 143 -15.95 3.38 19.09
N SER A 144 -16.46 2.18 19.26
CA SER A 144 -16.62 1.51 20.55
C SER A 144 -16.32 0.01 20.42
N GLY A 145 -15.77 -0.57 21.47
CA GLY A 145 -15.37 -1.96 21.51
C GLY A 145 -14.18 -2.15 22.45
N ASP A 146 -13.63 -3.35 22.48
CA ASP A 146 -12.48 -3.63 23.34
C ASP A 146 -11.15 -3.26 22.66
N HIS A 147 -10.97 -3.62 21.37
CA HIS A 147 -9.72 -3.43 20.64
C HIS A 147 -9.94 -2.88 19.23
N ASP A 148 -10.91 -3.41 18.52
CA ASP A 148 -11.20 -3.08 17.12
C ASP A 148 -12.68 -2.75 16.95
N ASP A 149 -12.98 -1.83 16.02
CA ASP A 149 -14.34 -1.56 15.54
C ASP A 149 -14.33 -1.49 14.02
N TYR A 150 -15.22 -2.24 13.36
CA TYR A 150 -15.39 -2.25 11.92
C TYR A 150 -16.74 -1.66 11.57
N ARG A 151 -16.72 -0.51 10.92
CA ARG A 151 -17.93 0.25 10.60
C ARG A 151 -18.00 0.59 9.12
N CYS A 152 -19.13 0.35 8.51
CA CYS A 152 -19.42 0.69 7.12
C CYS A 152 -20.38 1.88 7.04
N PHE A 153 -20.04 2.85 6.20
CA PHE A 153 -20.85 4.05 5.96
C PHE A 153 -21.28 4.05 4.50
N VAL A 154 -22.59 4.16 4.26
CA VAL A 154 -23.15 4.21 2.91
C VAL A 154 -23.16 5.66 2.42
N LEU A 155 -22.44 5.91 1.33
CA LEU A 155 -22.30 7.22 0.71
C LEU A 155 -23.01 7.23 -0.64
N ASP A 156 -23.76 8.31 -0.90
CA ASP A 156 -24.49 8.46 -2.14
C ASP A 156 -23.57 8.72 -3.33
N TRP A 157 -23.76 8.02 -4.43
CA TRP A 157 -23.15 8.33 -5.71
C TRP A 157 -24.02 9.32 -6.48
N PRO A 158 -23.60 10.58 -6.67
CA PRO A 158 -24.48 11.62 -7.22
C PRO A 158 -24.54 11.65 -8.75
N GLN A 159 -23.65 10.91 -9.45
CA GLN A 159 -23.58 10.97 -10.90
C GLN A 159 -24.80 10.27 -11.55
N GLN A 160 -25.38 10.94 -12.54
CA GLN A 160 -26.58 10.47 -13.27
C GLN A 160 -26.24 9.73 -14.56
N THR A 161 -24.96 9.71 -14.93
CA THR A 161 -24.42 8.99 -16.08
C THR A 161 -23.29 8.07 -15.62
N THR A 162 -22.98 7.05 -16.40
CA THR A 162 -21.80 6.23 -16.20
C THR A 162 -20.56 7.13 -16.14
N THR A 163 -19.73 6.95 -15.11
CA THR A 163 -18.54 7.76 -14.85
C THR A 163 -17.40 6.84 -14.45
N PHE A 164 -16.18 7.25 -14.70
CA PHE A 164 -15.00 6.47 -14.36
C PHE A 164 -14.18 7.17 -13.26
N VAL A 165 -13.90 6.46 -12.18
CA VAL A 165 -12.95 6.91 -11.17
C VAL A 165 -11.55 6.69 -11.72
N THR A 166 -10.77 7.76 -11.85
CA THR A 166 -9.39 7.74 -12.38
C THR A 166 -8.33 7.92 -11.30
N ALA A 167 -8.74 8.44 -10.14
CA ALA A 167 -7.90 8.52 -8.96
C ALA A 167 -8.76 8.61 -7.69
N ILE A 168 -8.20 8.18 -6.57
CA ILE A 168 -8.88 8.14 -5.27
C ILE A 168 -7.92 8.56 -4.14
N ASP A 169 -8.43 9.34 -3.20
CA ASP A 169 -7.81 9.55 -1.89
C ASP A 169 -8.85 9.32 -0.79
N VAL A 170 -8.53 8.44 0.13
CA VAL A 170 -9.33 8.25 1.34
C VAL A 170 -8.61 8.96 2.47
N ALA A 171 -9.21 10.02 2.98
CA ALA A 171 -8.62 10.91 3.97
C ALA A 171 -9.28 10.73 5.35
N PRO A 172 -8.67 9.95 6.26
CA PRO A 172 -9.15 9.81 7.63
C PRO A 172 -9.25 11.16 8.35
N GLY A 173 -10.38 11.40 9.04
CA GLY A 173 -10.56 12.54 9.90
C GLY A 173 -9.71 12.44 11.18
N ASN A 174 -9.49 11.21 11.65
CA ASN A 174 -8.65 10.91 12.81
C ASN A 174 -7.65 9.79 12.51
N ARG A 175 -6.46 10.18 12.04
CA ARG A 175 -5.41 9.24 11.62
C ARG A 175 -4.80 8.41 12.76
N SER A 176 -4.98 8.81 14.01
CA SER A 176 -4.51 8.02 15.14
C SER A 176 -5.48 6.90 15.53
N LEU A 177 -6.71 6.97 15.07
CA LEU A 177 -7.78 6.05 15.38
C LEU A 177 -8.09 5.09 14.24
N VAL A 178 -8.02 5.58 13.00
CA VAL A 178 -8.26 4.79 11.79
C VAL A 178 -7.03 3.93 11.50
N HIS A 179 -7.21 2.60 11.53
CA HIS A 179 -6.16 1.65 11.14
C HIS A 179 -6.11 1.47 9.63
N HIS A 180 -7.26 1.26 8.97
CA HIS A 180 -7.40 1.34 7.52
C HIS A 180 -8.83 1.70 7.13
N ALA A 181 -9.00 2.11 5.88
CA ALA A 181 -10.29 2.33 5.29
C ALA A 181 -10.32 1.81 3.85
N ILE A 182 -11.42 1.17 3.45
CA ILE A 182 -11.62 0.61 2.11
C ILE A 182 -12.91 1.20 1.52
N ALA A 183 -12.79 1.77 0.32
CA ALA A 183 -13.93 2.26 -0.44
C ALA A 183 -14.44 1.15 -1.38
N TYR A 184 -15.52 0.51 -0.99
CA TYR A 184 -16.23 -0.42 -1.85
C TYR A 184 -17.26 0.33 -2.70
N MET A 185 -17.49 -0.16 -3.90
CA MET A 185 -18.59 0.26 -4.75
C MET A 185 -19.67 -0.83 -4.72
N ALA A 186 -20.83 -0.52 -4.14
CA ALA A 186 -22.01 -1.34 -4.29
C ALA A 186 -22.65 -1.04 -5.66
N TYR A 187 -22.69 -2.05 -6.53
CA TYR A 187 -23.35 -1.92 -7.83
C TYR A 187 -24.85 -1.59 -7.66
N PRO A 188 -25.53 -1.06 -8.66
CA PRO A 188 -26.93 -0.62 -8.50
C PRO A 188 -27.89 -1.68 -7.96
N ASP A 189 -27.68 -2.96 -8.29
CA ASP A 189 -28.43 -4.09 -7.75
C ASP A 189 -28.09 -4.46 -6.30
N GLY A 190 -26.90 -4.08 -5.81
CA GLY A 190 -26.46 -4.22 -4.44
C GLY A 190 -26.72 -2.99 -3.55
N ALA A 191 -26.96 -1.84 -4.16
CA ALA A 191 -27.09 -0.56 -3.45
C ALA A 191 -28.26 -0.53 -2.45
N SER A 192 -29.38 -1.16 -2.79
CA SER A 192 -30.54 -1.27 -1.89
C SER A 192 -30.25 -2.13 -0.66
N TYR A 193 -29.43 -3.15 -0.81
CA TYR A 193 -29.04 -4.01 0.30
C TYR A 193 -28.12 -3.28 1.28
N ALA A 194 -27.09 -2.57 0.79
CA ALA A 194 -26.24 -1.74 1.61
C ALA A 194 -27.04 -0.69 2.39
N ALA A 195 -27.98 -0.01 1.71
CA ALA A 195 -28.89 0.96 2.33
C ALA A 195 -29.79 0.32 3.40
N ALA A 196 -30.24 -0.93 3.19
CA ALA A 196 -31.06 -1.65 4.17
C ALA A 196 -30.25 -2.04 5.43
N LEU A 197 -28.97 -2.42 5.27
CA LEU A 197 -28.07 -2.68 6.41
C LEU A 197 -27.84 -1.41 7.24
N ASP A 198 -27.59 -0.28 6.57
CA ASP A 198 -27.40 1.02 7.22
C ASP A 198 -28.68 1.47 7.97
N ALA A 199 -29.84 1.32 7.34
CA ALA A 199 -31.12 1.68 7.95
C ALA A 199 -31.52 0.77 9.13
N ALA A 200 -31.01 -0.43 9.21
CA ALA A 200 -31.29 -1.37 10.30
C ALA A 200 -30.42 -1.13 11.56
N ASP A 201 -29.30 -0.47 11.44
CA ASP A 201 -28.42 -0.09 12.56
C ASP A 201 -28.85 1.27 13.13
N PRO A 202 -28.97 1.40 14.45
CA PRO A 202 -29.41 2.66 15.06
C PRO A 202 -28.36 3.77 15.08
N GLY A 203 -27.09 3.44 14.80
CA GLY A 203 -25.97 4.37 14.79
C GLY A 203 -25.65 4.93 13.40
N PRO A 204 -24.67 5.82 13.27
CA PRO A 204 -24.13 6.18 11.97
C PRO A 204 -23.42 4.98 11.33
N GLY A 205 -23.82 4.60 10.11
CA GLY A 205 -23.35 3.40 9.44
C GLY A 205 -23.80 2.11 10.14
N TYR A 206 -23.22 0.97 9.77
CA TYR A 206 -23.53 -0.35 10.33
C TYR A 206 -22.28 -1.16 10.64
N ALA A 207 -22.37 -2.10 11.60
CA ALA A 207 -21.28 -3.03 11.90
C ALA A 207 -21.03 -3.95 10.70
N CYS A 208 -19.78 -4.04 10.24
CA CYS A 208 -19.45 -4.75 9.01
C CYS A 208 -18.10 -5.50 9.07
N PHE A 209 -17.91 -6.24 10.14
CA PHE A 209 -16.78 -7.16 10.23
C PHE A 209 -16.78 -8.13 9.03
N GLY A 210 -15.64 -8.29 8.35
CA GLY A 210 -15.52 -9.16 7.18
C GLY A 210 -15.96 -8.57 5.85
N GLY A 211 -16.10 -7.23 5.75
CA GLY A 211 -16.46 -6.55 4.51
C GLY A 211 -17.82 -5.87 4.52
N PRO A 212 -18.27 -5.30 3.38
CA PRO A 212 -19.43 -4.42 3.32
C PRO A 212 -20.79 -5.11 3.48
N GLY A 213 -20.79 -6.38 3.79
CA GLY A 213 -21.96 -7.23 3.99
C GLY A 213 -21.97 -8.43 3.06
N GLN A 214 -22.31 -9.60 3.62
CA GLN A 214 -22.45 -10.81 2.82
C GLN A 214 -23.79 -10.82 2.10
N ILE A 215 -23.75 -10.96 0.80
CA ILE A 215 -24.94 -11.18 -0.01
C ILE A 215 -24.91 -12.64 -0.41
N SER A 216 -25.86 -13.38 0.12
CA SER A 216 -25.91 -14.84 0.06
C SER A 216 -26.04 -15.45 -1.33
N ALA A 217 -26.23 -14.65 -2.37
CA ALA A 217 -26.52 -15.18 -3.71
C ALA A 217 -25.63 -14.69 -4.85
N LYS A 218 -24.87 -13.59 -4.68
CA LYS A 218 -24.06 -13.02 -5.76
C LYS A 218 -22.81 -12.31 -5.20
N PRO A 219 -21.63 -12.92 -5.27
CA PRO A 219 -20.40 -12.33 -4.76
C PRO A 219 -19.96 -11.02 -5.44
N TYR A 220 -20.48 -10.71 -6.62
CA TYR A 220 -20.13 -9.54 -7.45
C TYR A 220 -20.99 -8.29 -7.21
N GLN A 221 -21.67 -8.14 -6.10
CA GLN A 221 -22.44 -6.93 -5.80
C GLN A 221 -21.59 -5.76 -5.32
N TYR A 222 -20.32 -6.02 -5.01
CA TYR A 222 -19.37 -5.00 -4.64
C TYR A 222 -18.09 -5.09 -5.47
N GLY A 223 -17.62 -3.93 -5.95
CA GLY A 223 -16.27 -3.72 -6.47
C GLY A 223 -15.44 -2.95 -5.45
N SER A 224 -14.12 -2.91 -5.62
CA SER A 224 -13.24 -2.04 -4.84
C SER A 224 -12.86 -0.83 -5.67
N LEU A 225 -12.87 0.35 -5.07
CA LEU A 225 -12.28 1.57 -5.64
C LEU A 225 -10.85 1.81 -5.13
N GLY A 226 -10.45 1.15 -4.06
CA GLY A 226 -9.21 1.34 -3.36
C GLY A 226 -9.42 1.63 -1.89
N GLY A 227 -8.38 2.09 -1.20
CA GLY A 227 -8.45 2.35 0.23
C GLY A 227 -7.28 3.15 0.74
N TRP A 228 -7.22 3.30 2.05
CA TRP A 228 -6.15 3.96 2.75
C TRP A 228 -5.63 3.09 3.89
N VAL A 229 -4.31 3.09 4.03
CA VAL A 229 -3.59 2.54 5.18
C VAL A 229 -2.57 3.57 5.65
N PRO A 230 -2.05 3.50 6.88
CA PRO A 230 -1.02 4.39 7.38
C PRO A 230 0.18 4.49 6.41
N GLY A 231 0.58 5.73 6.09
CA GLY A 231 1.68 6.01 5.16
C GLY A 231 1.33 5.93 3.68
N TYR A 232 0.07 5.63 3.34
CA TYR A 232 -0.40 5.61 1.96
C TYR A 232 -1.11 6.93 1.62
N GLY A 233 -0.81 7.47 0.46
CA GLY A 233 -1.42 8.69 -0.07
C GLY A 233 -2.42 8.39 -1.18
N PRO A 234 -2.82 9.43 -1.93
CA PRO A 234 -3.73 9.27 -3.05
C PRO A 234 -3.19 8.30 -4.11
N VAL A 235 -4.10 7.54 -4.70
CA VAL A 235 -3.84 6.58 -5.78
C VAL A 235 -4.35 7.18 -7.08
N THR A 236 -3.44 7.39 -8.03
CA THR A 236 -3.81 7.70 -9.42
C THR A 236 -3.67 6.43 -10.24
N PHE A 237 -4.73 6.05 -10.94
CA PHE A 237 -4.68 4.89 -11.83
C PHE A 237 -3.84 5.19 -13.08
N PRO A 238 -3.33 4.17 -13.76
CA PRO A 238 -2.53 4.36 -14.96
C PRO A 238 -3.26 5.24 -16.00
N PRO A 239 -2.54 6.10 -16.73
CA PRO A 239 -3.15 7.00 -17.70
C PRO A 239 -4.08 6.29 -18.68
N GLY A 240 -5.27 6.85 -18.90
CA GLY A 240 -6.27 6.28 -19.78
C GLY A 240 -7.04 5.09 -19.19
N THR A 241 -6.89 4.81 -17.89
CA THR A 241 -7.66 3.77 -17.19
C THR A 241 -8.54 4.37 -16.08
N GLY A 242 -9.57 3.65 -15.68
CA GLY A 242 -10.44 4.05 -14.57
C GLY A 242 -11.44 2.95 -14.23
N ILE A 243 -11.96 2.99 -13.02
CA ILE A 243 -12.98 2.07 -12.54
C ILE A 243 -14.35 2.64 -12.87
N ARG A 244 -15.15 1.85 -13.57
CA ARG A 244 -16.51 2.21 -13.98
C ARG A 244 -17.46 2.24 -12.78
N VAL A 245 -18.23 3.33 -12.65
CA VAL A 245 -19.30 3.47 -11.67
C VAL A 245 -20.58 3.86 -12.39
N GLU A 246 -21.64 3.07 -12.19
CA GLU A 246 -22.94 3.29 -12.83
C GLU A 246 -23.84 4.20 -12.00
N PRO A 247 -24.78 4.91 -12.63
CA PRO A 247 -25.85 5.60 -11.92
C PRO A 247 -26.61 4.64 -11.00
N GLY A 248 -26.93 5.12 -9.79
CA GLY A 248 -27.62 4.30 -8.79
C GLY A 248 -26.71 3.41 -7.94
N ALA A 249 -25.41 3.37 -8.20
CA ALA A 249 -24.44 2.77 -7.29
C ALA A 249 -24.39 3.51 -5.94
N LYS A 250 -23.81 2.88 -4.93
CA LYS A 250 -23.44 3.49 -3.65
C LYS A 250 -21.96 3.22 -3.38
N ILE A 251 -21.33 4.12 -2.66
CA ILE A 251 -20.01 3.85 -2.12
C ILE A 251 -20.17 3.42 -0.66
N VAL A 252 -19.64 2.27 -0.32
CA VAL A 252 -19.64 1.76 1.05
C VAL A 252 -18.21 1.90 1.59
N LEU A 253 -18.02 2.87 2.47
CA LEU A 253 -16.75 3.13 3.12
C LEU A 253 -16.66 2.27 4.38
N GLN A 254 -15.88 1.21 4.33
CA GLN A 254 -15.52 0.44 5.52
C GLN A 254 -14.33 1.13 6.20
N VAL A 255 -14.46 1.38 7.49
CA VAL A 255 -13.37 1.89 8.33
C VAL A 255 -13.11 0.91 9.45
N HIS A 256 -11.85 0.47 9.55
CA HIS A 256 -11.34 -0.27 10.69
C HIS A 256 -10.69 0.71 11.65
N TYR A 257 -11.24 0.79 12.84
CA TYR A 257 -10.71 1.58 13.94
C TYR A 257 -9.92 0.70 14.89
N ASN A 258 -8.70 1.13 15.25
CA ASN A 258 -7.90 0.49 16.29
C ASN A 258 -7.96 1.34 17.56
N LEU A 259 -8.66 0.86 18.56
CA LEU A 259 -8.92 1.56 19.82
C LEU A 259 -7.72 1.55 20.77
N GLU A 260 -6.70 0.73 20.53
CA GLU A 260 -5.44 0.76 21.27
C GLU A 260 -4.55 1.94 20.84
N SER A 261 -4.72 2.42 19.59
CA SER A 261 -3.86 3.45 18.98
C SER A 261 -4.36 4.87 19.18
N GLY A 262 -5.66 5.07 19.45
CA GLY A 262 -6.25 6.41 19.55
C GLY A 262 -7.63 6.42 20.17
N SER A 263 -8.17 7.62 20.35
CA SER A 263 -9.52 7.85 20.87
C SER A 263 -10.15 9.09 20.24
N GLY A 264 -11.44 9.26 20.43
CA GLY A 264 -12.20 10.42 19.94
C GLY A 264 -13.16 10.03 18.81
N THR A 265 -13.43 10.97 17.93
CA THR A 265 -14.31 10.76 16.78
C THR A 265 -13.54 10.82 15.47
N ASP A 266 -14.07 10.16 14.45
CA ASP A 266 -13.60 10.21 13.08
C ASP A 266 -14.72 10.68 12.14
N GLN A 267 -14.36 11.37 11.07
CA GLN A 267 -15.21 11.65 9.92
C GLN A 267 -14.37 11.59 8.64
N THR A 268 -14.12 10.41 8.16
CA THR A 268 -13.33 10.13 6.96
C THR A 268 -14.03 10.65 5.71
N THR A 269 -13.24 11.11 4.74
CA THR A 269 -13.69 11.53 3.41
C THR A 269 -13.07 10.67 2.31
N VAL A 270 -13.77 10.55 1.18
CA VAL A 270 -13.29 9.94 -0.07
C VAL A 270 -13.28 11.01 -1.14
N GLU A 271 -12.12 11.36 -1.63
CA GLU A 271 -11.91 12.31 -2.72
C GLU A 271 -11.63 11.55 -4.02
N LEU A 272 -12.30 11.94 -5.09
CA LEU A 272 -12.25 11.21 -6.36
C LEU A 272 -11.96 12.17 -7.52
N ALA A 273 -11.09 11.74 -8.43
CA ALA A 273 -10.99 12.31 -9.76
C ALA A 273 -11.81 11.44 -10.73
N LEU A 274 -12.58 12.09 -11.60
CA LEU A 274 -13.54 11.45 -12.47
C LEU A 274 -13.24 11.71 -13.95
N ALA A 275 -13.72 10.82 -14.81
CA ALA A 275 -13.73 11.01 -16.27
C ALA A 275 -15.04 10.46 -16.85
N ASP A 276 -15.53 11.09 -17.93
CA ASP A 276 -16.70 10.60 -18.67
C ASP A 276 -16.38 9.36 -19.52
N ALA A 277 -15.13 9.16 -19.87
CA ALA A 277 -14.66 8.03 -20.66
C ALA A 277 -13.19 7.71 -20.38
N VAL A 278 -12.82 6.45 -20.53
CA VAL A 278 -11.43 5.95 -20.43
C VAL A 278 -11.12 5.06 -21.65
N GLN A 279 -9.84 4.85 -21.90
CA GLN A 279 -9.41 3.94 -22.96
C GLN A 279 -9.60 2.48 -22.57
N ARG A 280 -9.44 2.17 -21.29
CA ARG A 280 -9.60 0.82 -20.70
C ARG A 280 -10.26 0.92 -19.35
N GLU A 281 -11.27 0.10 -19.15
CA GLU A 281 -11.88 -0.07 -17.83
C GLU A 281 -10.95 -0.89 -16.95
N GLY A 282 -10.76 -0.44 -15.71
CA GLY A 282 -9.97 -1.10 -14.71
C GLY A 282 -10.83 -1.64 -13.57
N PHE A 283 -10.30 -2.63 -12.87
CA PHE A 283 -10.95 -3.25 -11.72
C PHE A 283 -9.91 -3.87 -10.80
N TYR A 284 -10.25 -4.03 -9.53
CA TYR A 284 -9.44 -4.80 -8.59
C TYR A 284 -9.86 -6.26 -8.57
N ILE A 285 -8.86 -7.15 -8.55
CA ILE A 285 -9.03 -8.58 -8.31
C ILE A 285 -8.62 -8.85 -6.87
N ALA A 286 -9.49 -9.49 -6.09
CA ALA A 286 -9.11 -10.12 -4.83
C ALA A 286 -8.74 -11.59 -5.13
N TRP A 287 -7.49 -11.96 -4.90
CA TRP A 287 -6.96 -13.28 -5.24
C TRP A 287 -6.63 -14.09 -3.99
N LEU A 288 -7.41 -15.10 -3.75
CA LEU A 288 -7.31 -16.01 -2.60
C LEU A 288 -7.93 -17.36 -2.96
N ASN A 289 -7.61 -18.39 -2.18
CA ASN A 289 -8.38 -19.62 -2.22
C ASN A 289 -9.67 -19.44 -1.41
N GLY A 290 -10.82 -19.45 -2.07
CA GLY A 290 -12.11 -19.27 -1.39
C GLY A 290 -12.39 -20.31 -0.29
N TYR A 291 -11.79 -21.49 -0.36
CA TYR A 291 -11.92 -22.49 0.72
C TYR A 291 -11.20 -22.07 2.00
N TRP A 292 -10.21 -21.18 1.95
CA TRP A 292 -9.50 -20.73 3.15
C TRP A 292 -10.40 -20.00 4.13
N THR A 293 -11.52 -19.44 3.69
CA THR A 293 -12.53 -18.86 4.59
C THR A 293 -13.18 -19.87 5.53
N LEU A 294 -12.98 -21.16 5.28
CA LEU A 294 -13.33 -22.24 6.18
C LEU A 294 -12.08 -22.63 6.99
N PRO A 295 -12.14 -22.63 8.33
CA PRO A 295 -10.96 -22.73 9.20
C PRO A 295 -10.07 -23.95 8.94
N GLU A 296 -10.64 -25.07 8.51
CA GLU A 296 -9.94 -26.32 8.25
C GLU A 296 -9.02 -26.27 7.01
N TYR A 297 -9.20 -25.28 6.11
CA TYR A 297 -8.41 -25.19 4.86
C TYR A 297 -7.23 -24.23 4.95
N MET A 298 -7.13 -23.41 6.00
CA MET A 298 -5.98 -22.54 6.25
C MET A 298 -5.50 -22.65 7.71
N PRO A 299 -5.18 -23.84 8.21
CA PRO A 299 -4.69 -23.99 9.58
C PRO A 299 -3.27 -23.41 9.71
N ILE A 300 -3.05 -22.64 10.78
CA ILE A 300 -1.74 -22.10 11.17
C ILE A 300 -1.52 -22.54 12.65
N PRO A 301 -1.00 -23.75 12.88
CA PRO A 301 -0.87 -24.29 14.22
C PRO A 301 0.06 -23.47 15.11
N ALA A 302 -0.20 -23.45 16.41
CA ALA A 302 0.67 -22.85 17.40
C ALA A 302 2.10 -23.46 17.33
N HIS A 303 3.10 -22.65 17.65
CA HIS A 303 4.52 -23.02 17.71
C HIS A 303 5.12 -23.50 16.39
N THR A 304 4.52 -23.15 15.24
CA THR A 304 4.99 -23.59 13.91
C THR A 304 5.26 -22.43 12.97
N TRP A 305 6.10 -22.72 11.98
CA TRP A 305 6.17 -21.99 10.73
C TRP A 305 5.24 -22.66 9.73
N THR A 306 4.38 -21.87 9.08
CA THR A 306 3.35 -22.37 8.17
C THR A 306 3.40 -21.63 6.85
N LYS A 307 3.11 -22.35 5.76
CA LYS A 307 2.97 -21.78 4.42
C LYS A 307 1.65 -22.22 3.81
N HIS A 308 0.91 -21.29 3.23
CA HIS A 308 -0.18 -21.60 2.30
C HIS A 308 0.08 -20.94 0.95
N GLU A 309 -0.36 -21.61 -0.10
CA GLU A 309 -0.19 -21.18 -1.48
C GLU A 309 -1.43 -21.53 -2.30
N PHE A 310 -1.85 -20.60 -3.15
CA PHE A 310 -2.92 -20.80 -4.10
C PHE A 310 -2.50 -20.36 -5.49
N VAL A 311 -2.57 -21.25 -6.46
CA VAL A 311 -2.22 -21.00 -7.85
C VAL A 311 -3.33 -21.56 -8.73
N ALA A 312 -4.03 -20.69 -9.46
CA ALA A 312 -5.13 -21.10 -10.32
C ALA A 312 -5.31 -20.13 -11.50
N SER A 313 -6.10 -20.55 -12.50
CA SER A 313 -6.57 -19.62 -13.53
C SER A 313 -7.49 -18.56 -12.92
N PRO A 314 -7.25 -17.25 -13.17
CA PRO A 314 -8.10 -16.21 -12.64
C PRO A 314 -9.45 -16.08 -13.36
N PHE A 315 -9.59 -16.67 -14.54
CA PHE A 315 -10.75 -16.44 -15.42
C PHE A 315 -12.12 -16.76 -14.82
N PRO A 316 -12.30 -17.87 -14.09
CA PRO A 316 -13.55 -18.15 -13.41
C PRO A 316 -13.90 -17.11 -12.33
N TYR A 317 -12.89 -16.40 -11.80
CA TYR A 317 -13.04 -15.39 -10.77
C TYR A 317 -13.38 -14.00 -11.30
N PHE A 318 -13.01 -13.67 -12.55
CA PHE A 318 -13.31 -12.35 -13.12
C PHE A 318 -14.81 -12.08 -13.24
N GLU A 319 -15.58 -13.07 -13.66
CA GLU A 319 -17.03 -12.96 -13.70
C GLU A 319 -17.63 -12.85 -12.27
N TRP A 320 -17.00 -13.51 -11.31
CA TRP A 320 -17.48 -13.58 -9.94
C TRP A 320 -17.17 -12.36 -9.10
N PHE A 321 -15.97 -11.74 -9.26
CA PHE A 321 -15.50 -10.67 -8.39
C PHE A 321 -15.40 -9.30 -9.06
N ALA A 322 -15.36 -9.23 -10.37
CA ALA A 322 -15.16 -7.98 -11.08
C ALA A 322 -16.30 -7.62 -12.03
N ASN A 323 -17.31 -8.47 -12.16
CA ASN A 323 -18.41 -8.32 -13.13
C ASN A 323 -17.90 -8.02 -14.56
N VAL A 324 -16.73 -8.56 -14.91
CA VAL A 324 -16.09 -8.39 -16.22
C VAL A 324 -16.44 -9.60 -17.06
N PRO A 325 -17.16 -9.44 -18.19
CA PRO A 325 -17.41 -10.54 -19.11
C PRO A 325 -16.08 -11.12 -19.58
N VAL A 326 -15.85 -12.39 -19.30
CA VAL A 326 -14.62 -13.07 -19.69
C VAL A 326 -14.81 -13.67 -21.09
N ASP A 327 -14.30 -12.96 -22.09
CA ASP A 327 -13.94 -13.61 -23.34
C ASP A 327 -12.60 -14.34 -23.13
N SER A 328 -12.57 -15.67 -23.26
CA SER A 328 -11.38 -16.51 -23.11
C SER A 328 -10.21 -16.13 -24.02
N ARG A 329 -10.41 -15.22 -24.95
CA ARG A 329 -9.39 -14.68 -25.86
C ARG A 329 -8.76 -13.39 -25.34
N ARG A 330 -9.21 -12.86 -24.20
CA ARG A 330 -8.68 -11.59 -23.69
C ARG A 330 -7.34 -11.78 -23.00
N THR A 331 -6.50 -10.82 -23.23
CA THR A 331 -5.26 -10.59 -22.49
C THR A 331 -5.50 -9.46 -21.50
N PHE A 332 -4.92 -9.56 -20.32
CA PHE A 332 -5.06 -8.59 -19.26
C PHE A 332 -3.70 -7.97 -18.90
N LEU A 333 -3.75 -6.77 -18.35
CA LEU A 333 -2.62 -6.06 -17.78
C LEU A 333 -2.81 -5.91 -16.29
N ILE A 334 -1.86 -6.41 -15.50
CA ILE A 334 -1.78 -6.13 -14.07
C ILE A 334 -0.88 -4.93 -13.88
N HIS A 335 -1.38 -3.89 -13.22
CA HIS A 335 -0.70 -2.61 -13.02
C HIS A 335 -0.13 -2.44 -11.61
N SER A 336 -0.66 -3.18 -10.65
CA SER A 336 -0.24 -3.11 -9.25
C SER A 336 -0.51 -4.42 -8.53
N ALA A 337 0.12 -4.60 -7.38
CA ALA A 337 -0.18 -5.70 -6.48
C ALA A 337 -0.10 -5.26 -5.01
N ILE A 338 -0.96 -5.87 -4.20
CA ILE A 338 -0.95 -5.86 -2.74
C ILE A 338 -0.91 -7.31 -2.30
N VAL A 339 -0.18 -7.64 -1.25
CA VAL A 339 -0.40 -8.86 -0.46
C VAL A 339 -0.85 -8.46 0.92
N HIS A 340 -1.81 -9.18 1.47
CA HIS A 340 -2.37 -8.91 2.79
C HIS A 340 -2.31 -10.17 3.66
N MET A 341 -1.77 -9.99 4.84
CA MET A 341 -1.74 -10.91 5.97
C MET A 341 -1.98 -10.11 7.25
N HIS A 342 -2.12 -10.78 8.39
CA HIS A 342 -2.18 -10.12 9.69
C HIS A 342 -0.83 -10.18 10.42
N ALA A 343 -0.89 -10.16 11.76
CA ALA A 343 0.27 -9.85 12.60
C ALA A 343 1.35 -10.95 12.66
N ARG A 344 1.04 -12.23 12.31
CA ARG A 344 2.01 -13.33 12.30
C ARG A 344 2.64 -13.56 10.94
N GLY A 345 2.23 -12.81 9.91
CA GLY A 345 2.86 -12.83 8.61
C GLY A 345 4.36 -12.55 8.66
N VAL A 346 5.11 -13.19 7.77
CA VAL A 346 6.58 -13.00 7.65
C VAL A 346 6.95 -12.65 6.22
N THR A 347 6.46 -13.43 5.26
CA THR A 347 6.70 -13.20 3.85
C THR A 347 5.43 -13.40 3.05
N GLY A 348 5.23 -12.57 2.02
CA GLY A 348 4.12 -12.67 1.10
C GLY A 348 4.58 -12.50 -0.34
N GLU A 349 4.01 -13.28 -1.24
CA GLU A 349 4.36 -13.28 -2.66
C GLU A 349 3.11 -13.28 -3.53
N VAL A 350 3.16 -12.49 -4.60
CA VAL A 350 2.17 -12.46 -5.67
C VAL A 350 2.90 -12.66 -6.99
N PHE A 351 2.44 -13.58 -7.81
CA PHE A 351 3.15 -13.94 -9.05
C PHE A 351 2.21 -14.42 -10.15
N VAL A 352 2.68 -14.32 -11.38
CA VAL A 352 2.09 -15.01 -12.55
C VAL A 352 2.93 -16.24 -12.83
N LYS A 353 2.27 -17.35 -13.04
CA LYS A 353 2.88 -18.58 -13.58
C LYS A 353 2.45 -18.73 -15.03
N PRO A 354 3.30 -18.32 -16.00
CA PRO A 354 2.99 -18.46 -17.41
C PRO A 354 2.86 -19.92 -17.81
N GLU A 355 1.90 -20.24 -18.68
CA GLU A 355 1.73 -21.63 -19.19
C GLU A 355 2.99 -22.14 -19.92
N ALA A 356 3.63 -21.24 -20.68
CA ALA A 356 4.82 -21.57 -21.46
C ALA A 356 6.13 -21.64 -20.66
N SER A 357 6.11 -21.37 -19.34
CA SER A 357 7.30 -21.29 -18.50
C SER A 357 7.15 -22.10 -17.22
N VAL A 358 8.26 -22.68 -16.78
CA VAL A 358 8.37 -23.27 -15.44
C VAL A 358 8.71 -22.22 -14.38
N GLU A 359 9.17 -21.04 -14.79
CA GLU A 359 9.55 -19.95 -13.92
C GLU A 359 8.36 -19.04 -13.60
N GLU A 360 8.22 -18.65 -12.34
CA GLU A 360 7.24 -17.69 -11.87
C GLU A 360 7.69 -16.27 -12.24
N SER A 361 6.79 -15.47 -12.81
CA SER A 361 6.98 -14.03 -12.97
C SER A 361 6.51 -13.32 -11.70
N MET A 362 7.46 -12.95 -10.84
CA MET A 362 7.15 -12.29 -9.57
C MET A 362 6.56 -10.92 -9.80
N LEU A 363 5.36 -10.67 -9.28
CA LEU A 363 4.68 -9.37 -9.27
C LEU A 363 5.08 -8.55 -8.04
N LEU A 364 5.04 -9.19 -6.88
CA LEU A 364 5.40 -8.59 -5.60
C LEU A 364 5.98 -9.67 -4.68
N ARG A 365 7.08 -9.36 -4.01
CA ARG A 365 7.64 -10.18 -2.96
C ARG A 365 7.99 -9.31 -1.77
N ILE A 366 7.35 -9.61 -0.63
CA ILE A 366 7.61 -9.02 0.67
C ILE A 366 8.38 -10.05 1.48
N THR A 367 9.61 -9.76 1.88
CA THR A 367 10.46 -10.68 2.67
C THR A 367 10.54 -10.34 4.14
N ARG A 368 10.01 -9.18 4.50
CA ARG A 368 9.89 -8.69 5.87
C ARG A 368 8.54 -8.02 6.01
N TRP A 369 7.54 -8.84 6.34
CA TRP A 369 6.19 -8.36 6.53
C TRP A 369 6.10 -7.47 7.77
N ASP A 370 5.34 -6.39 7.65
CA ASP A 370 4.93 -5.54 8.76
C ASP A 370 3.44 -5.21 8.60
N TYR A 371 2.64 -5.67 9.55
CA TYR A 371 1.20 -5.47 9.56
C TYR A 371 0.79 -3.99 9.53
N HIS A 372 1.63 -3.10 10.06
CA HIS A 372 1.36 -1.66 10.11
C HIS A 372 1.73 -0.93 8.82
N TRP A 373 2.38 -1.58 7.85
CA TRP A 373 2.88 -0.98 6.61
C TRP A 373 2.42 -1.76 5.38
N GLN A 374 1.11 -1.89 5.23
CA GLN A 374 0.51 -2.50 4.07
C GLN A 374 0.29 -1.44 2.99
N ARG A 375 0.62 -1.74 1.75
CA ARG A 375 0.43 -0.78 0.66
C ARG A 375 0.29 -1.47 -0.69
N GLU A 376 -0.27 -0.73 -1.62
CA GLU A 376 -0.26 -1.07 -3.04
C GLU A 376 1.08 -0.71 -3.67
N TYR A 377 1.62 -1.63 -4.45
CA TYR A 377 2.85 -1.46 -5.21
C TYR A 377 2.52 -1.34 -6.69
N GLN A 378 2.47 -0.11 -7.19
CA GLN A 378 2.21 0.19 -8.59
C GLN A 378 3.45 -0.08 -9.44
N PHE A 379 3.27 -0.75 -10.58
CA PHE A 379 4.39 -1.13 -11.45
C PHE A 379 4.75 -0.01 -12.42
N VAL A 380 6.05 0.20 -12.65
CA VAL A 380 6.52 1.09 -13.73
C VAL A 380 6.09 0.57 -15.10
N GLN A 381 6.07 -0.76 -15.27
CA GLN A 381 5.57 -1.44 -16.47
C GLN A 381 4.54 -2.48 -16.05
N PRO A 382 3.34 -2.46 -16.65
CA PRO A 382 2.33 -3.46 -16.35
C PRO A 382 2.78 -4.86 -16.80
N VAL A 383 2.16 -5.87 -16.21
CA VAL A 383 2.42 -7.27 -16.55
C VAL A 383 1.27 -7.84 -17.33
N THR A 384 1.58 -8.35 -18.50
CA THR A 384 0.60 -9.05 -19.33
C THR A 384 0.39 -10.47 -18.82
N PHE A 385 -0.86 -10.92 -18.78
CA PHE A 385 -1.19 -12.32 -18.61
C PHE A 385 -2.38 -12.71 -19.49
N GLY A 386 -2.37 -13.97 -19.95
CA GLY A 386 -3.35 -14.54 -20.86
C GLY A 386 -4.19 -15.63 -20.22
N VAL A 387 -5.10 -16.21 -21.01
CA VAL A 387 -6.07 -17.22 -20.56
C VAL A 387 -5.45 -18.48 -19.97
N ASP A 388 -4.27 -18.87 -20.46
CA ASP A 388 -3.59 -20.10 -20.05
C ASP A 388 -2.66 -19.89 -18.84
N ASP A 389 -2.38 -18.61 -18.50
CA ASP A 389 -1.55 -18.27 -17.34
C ASP A 389 -2.32 -18.46 -16.03
N LYS A 390 -1.58 -18.64 -14.94
CA LYS A 390 -2.14 -18.75 -13.58
C LYS A 390 -1.65 -17.62 -12.72
N LEU A 391 -2.51 -17.13 -11.84
CA LEU A 391 -2.12 -16.24 -10.77
C LEU A 391 -1.79 -17.03 -9.51
N GLY A 392 -0.80 -16.58 -8.77
CA GLY A 392 -0.39 -17.17 -7.51
C GLY A 392 -0.33 -16.16 -6.38
N VAL A 393 -0.76 -16.59 -5.19
CA VAL A 393 -0.49 -15.92 -3.92
C VAL A 393 0.12 -16.95 -2.97
N ARG A 394 1.15 -16.53 -2.23
CA ARG A 394 1.85 -17.36 -1.27
C ARG A 394 2.14 -16.54 -0.01
N CYS A 395 1.75 -17.08 1.15
CA CYS A 395 1.93 -16.45 2.44
C CYS A 395 2.65 -17.41 3.40
N HIS A 396 3.53 -16.83 4.21
CA HIS A 396 4.26 -17.55 5.26
C HIS A 396 4.03 -16.85 6.59
N TRP A 397 3.82 -17.65 7.62
CA TRP A 397 3.64 -17.20 9.00
C TRP A 397 4.63 -17.84 9.94
N ASP A 398 5.05 -17.06 10.92
CA ASP A 398 5.75 -17.54 12.12
C ASP A 398 4.78 -17.44 13.30
N ASN A 399 4.18 -18.55 13.69
CA ASN A 399 3.30 -18.63 14.86
C ASN A 399 4.04 -19.20 16.08
N THR A 400 5.34 -18.94 16.21
CA THR A 400 6.13 -19.28 17.40
C THR A 400 6.06 -18.18 18.46
N GLU A 401 6.56 -18.45 19.68
CA GLU A 401 6.64 -17.46 20.76
C GLU A 401 7.38 -16.18 20.36
N ALA A 402 8.39 -16.30 19.49
CA ALA A 402 9.25 -15.17 19.11
C ALA A 402 8.47 -14.09 18.34
N ASN A 403 7.49 -14.48 17.55
CA ASN A 403 6.71 -13.59 16.66
C ASN A 403 5.30 -13.28 17.18
N GLN A 404 5.01 -13.52 18.46
CA GLN A 404 3.70 -13.14 19.00
C GLN A 404 3.64 -11.65 19.31
N PRO A 405 2.48 -10.99 19.07
CA PRO A 405 2.29 -9.58 19.41
C PRO A 405 2.46 -9.35 20.91
N VAL A 406 2.84 -8.12 21.23
CA VAL A 406 2.96 -7.66 22.62
C VAL A 406 1.78 -6.71 22.88
N ARG A 407 0.94 -7.05 23.86
CA ARG A 407 -0.17 -6.22 24.33
C ARG A 407 0.04 -5.86 25.79
N ASP A 408 -0.12 -4.61 26.16
CA ASP A 408 0.09 -4.09 27.51
C ASP A 408 1.45 -4.52 28.11
N GLY A 409 2.48 -4.57 27.27
CA GLY A 409 3.81 -5.02 27.65
C GLY A 409 3.97 -6.53 27.82
N VAL A 410 2.95 -7.33 27.57
CA VAL A 410 2.95 -8.79 27.69
C VAL A 410 2.91 -9.45 26.30
N ARG A 411 3.94 -10.27 26.01
CA ARG A 411 3.96 -11.08 24.80
C ARG A 411 2.87 -12.14 24.89
N GLN A 412 2.03 -12.22 23.86
CA GLN A 412 0.96 -13.18 23.80
C GLN A 412 1.48 -14.61 23.61
N ARG A 413 0.68 -15.62 23.99
CA ARG A 413 1.02 -17.02 23.77
C ARG A 413 0.56 -17.46 22.38
N PRO A 414 1.33 -18.32 21.69
CA PRO A 414 0.86 -18.94 20.47
C PRO A 414 -0.45 -19.72 20.70
N ARG A 415 -1.36 -19.60 19.76
CA ARG A 415 -2.60 -20.40 19.67
C ARG A 415 -2.79 -20.86 18.23
N ASP A 416 -3.57 -21.89 18.03
CA ASP A 416 -3.96 -22.28 16.67
C ASP A 416 -4.75 -21.15 16.03
N LEU A 417 -4.39 -20.80 14.80
CA LEU A 417 -5.01 -19.76 13.98
C LEU A 417 -5.54 -20.37 12.69
N ALA A 418 -6.45 -19.66 12.09
CA ALA A 418 -7.01 -19.94 10.77
C ALA A 418 -7.40 -18.62 10.10
N TRP A 419 -8.07 -18.72 8.96
CA TRP A 419 -8.68 -17.55 8.32
C TRP A 419 -9.65 -16.84 9.26
N GLY A 420 -9.55 -15.54 9.32
CA GLY A 420 -10.48 -14.67 10.02
C GLY A 420 -10.19 -13.20 9.79
N GLU A 421 -11.15 -12.35 10.04
CA GLU A 421 -11.09 -10.91 9.80
C GLU A 421 -10.47 -10.12 10.96
N GLY A 422 -10.41 -10.72 12.15
CA GLY A 422 -9.87 -10.05 13.34
C GLY A 422 -8.36 -9.90 13.29
N THR A 423 -7.84 -8.84 13.93
CA THR A 423 -6.39 -8.57 14.02
C THR A 423 -5.60 -9.78 14.55
N ASP A 424 -6.23 -10.62 15.35
CA ASP A 424 -5.64 -11.83 15.94
C ASP A 424 -5.79 -13.10 15.10
N ASP A 425 -6.60 -13.08 14.08
CA ASP A 425 -6.70 -14.14 13.08
C ASP A 425 -5.64 -13.96 12.00
N GLU A 426 -5.72 -14.71 10.91
CA GLU A 426 -4.81 -14.55 9.80
C GLU A 426 -5.52 -14.57 8.43
N MET A 427 -4.92 -13.93 7.47
CA MET A 427 -5.37 -13.91 6.08
C MET A 427 -4.21 -14.16 5.12
N CYS A 428 -4.56 -14.63 3.92
CA CYS A 428 -3.66 -14.64 2.76
C CYS A 428 -4.44 -14.23 1.52
N VAL A 429 -4.35 -12.97 1.18
CA VAL A 429 -5.04 -12.44 -0.01
C VAL A 429 -4.14 -11.48 -0.77
N ALA A 430 -4.22 -11.51 -2.09
CA ALA A 430 -3.61 -10.49 -2.94
C ALA A 430 -4.70 -9.64 -3.59
N PHE A 431 -4.42 -8.35 -3.78
CA PHE A 431 -5.24 -7.46 -4.58
C PHE A 431 -4.42 -6.92 -5.74
N MET A 432 -5.02 -6.83 -6.92
CA MET A 432 -4.34 -6.38 -8.13
C MET A 432 -5.25 -5.46 -8.93
N TYR A 433 -4.78 -4.26 -9.27
CA TYR A 433 -5.46 -3.41 -10.23
C TYR A 433 -5.16 -3.91 -11.65
N THR A 434 -6.20 -4.21 -12.39
CA THR A 434 -6.12 -4.92 -13.67
C THR A 434 -6.98 -4.22 -14.72
N THR A 435 -6.54 -4.25 -15.98
CA THR A 435 -7.34 -3.81 -17.15
C THR A 435 -7.34 -4.89 -18.22
N ALA A 436 -8.39 -4.98 -19.00
CA ALA A 436 -8.38 -5.78 -20.24
C ALA A 436 -7.60 -5.05 -21.34
N LEU A 437 -6.90 -5.82 -22.21
CA LEU A 437 -6.26 -5.30 -23.43
C LEU A 437 -7.24 -5.22 -24.58
#